data_aca9c1d207d648ef96d786f3b86521f4
#
_entry.id   aca9c1d207d648ef96d786f3b86521f4
#
_cell.length_a   1.000
_cell.length_b   1.000
_cell.length_c   1.000
_cell.angle_alpha   90.00
_cell.angle_beta   90.00
_cell.angle_gamma   90.00
#
_symmetry.space_group_name_H-M   'P 1'
#
loop_
_entity.id
_entity.type
_entity.pdbx_description
1 polymer ?
#
loop_
_entity_poly.entity_id
_entity_poly.type
_entity_poly.pdbx_seq_one_letter_code
_entity_poly.pdbx_strand_id
1 'polypeptide(L)'
;YSTPSENLCDRFCRLDAAQFGLVAGVTDKGYYTNSFHLDVEKKVNPYDKIDFEAPYPPLANGGFICYGEYPNVQHNLRALEDVWDYSYDRVPYYGTNTPIDECYDCGFNGEFTCTSRGFTCPQCGNHDPARVSVTRRVCGYLGSPDARPFNAGKQQEVQRRVKHLAEGP
;
A
#
# COMPACT_ATOMS: atom_id res chain seq x y z
N TYR A 1 14.08 2.44 10.71
CA TYR A 1 13.70 1.19 10.05
C TYR A 1 12.67 0.43 10.89
N SER A 2 11.52 0.16 10.33
CA SER A 2 10.45 -0.61 10.97
C SER A 2 10.35 -2.00 10.35
N THR A 3 9.98 -2.99 11.16
CA THR A 3 9.80 -4.35 10.67
C THR A 3 8.54 -4.45 9.78
N PRO A 4 8.42 -5.47 8.92
CA PRO A 4 7.22 -5.69 8.09
C PRO A 4 5.98 -6.14 8.88
N SER A 5 6.04 -6.20 10.21
CA SER A 5 4.90 -6.53 11.05
C SER A 5 4.02 -5.30 11.28
N GLU A 6 2.77 -5.36 10.85
CA GLU A 6 1.81 -4.26 10.99
C GLU A 6 1.61 -3.79 12.44
N ASN A 7 1.61 -4.71 13.40
CA ASN A 7 1.48 -4.38 14.82
C ASN A 7 2.69 -3.63 15.36
N LEU A 8 3.88 -3.88 14.83
CA LEU A 8 5.09 -3.21 15.27
C LEU A 8 5.19 -1.80 14.74
N CYS A 9 4.72 -1.52 13.54
CA CYS A 9 4.72 -0.17 12.99
C CYS A 9 3.89 0.80 13.84
N ASP A 10 2.70 0.38 14.27
CA ASP A 10 1.85 1.14 15.18
C ASP A 10 2.45 1.23 16.59
N ARG A 11 2.89 0.09 17.13
CA ARG A 11 3.43 0.01 18.48
C ARG A 11 4.69 0.83 18.66
N PHE A 12 5.66 0.73 17.75
CA PHE A 12 6.92 1.49 17.88
C PHE A 12 6.69 2.98 17.72
N CYS A 13 5.84 3.41 16.81
CA CYS A 13 5.51 4.82 16.68
C CYS A 13 4.93 5.39 17.97
N ARG A 14 4.05 4.65 18.66
CA ARG A 14 3.50 5.07 19.96
C ARG A 14 4.55 5.09 21.08
N LEU A 15 5.44 4.11 21.14
CA LEU A 15 6.51 4.06 22.13
C LEU A 15 7.50 5.22 21.94
N ASP A 16 7.89 5.48 20.70
CA ASP A 16 8.80 6.57 20.37
C ASP A 16 8.16 7.94 20.62
N ALA A 17 6.88 8.11 20.31
CA ALA A 17 6.14 9.32 20.64
C ALA A 17 6.05 9.55 22.15
N ALA A 18 5.91 8.49 22.95
CA ALA A 18 5.91 8.57 24.41
C ALA A 18 7.29 8.90 24.97
N GLN A 19 8.36 8.41 24.36
CA GLN A 19 9.74 8.60 24.83
C GLN A 19 10.35 9.90 24.34
N PHE A 20 10.13 10.28 23.09
CA PHE A 20 10.81 11.39 22.41
C PHE A 20 9.88 12.56 22.09
N GLY A 21 8.58 12.42 22.33
CA GLY A 21 7.56 13.39 21.95
C GLY A 21 7.12 13.25 20.48
N LEU A 22 6.22 14.16 20.08
CA LEU A 22 5.75 14.23 18.70
C LEU A 22 6.80 14.92 17.82
N VAL A 23 7.38 14.18 16.91
CA VAL A 23 8.34 14.65 15.91
C VAL A 23 7.66 14.70 14.55
N ALA A 24 7.62 15.90 13.96
CA ALA A 24 6.94 16.15 12.69
C ALA A 24 7.47 15.24 11.56
N GLY A 25 6.57 14.58 10.86
CA GLY A 25 6.88 13.63 9.78
C GLY A 25 7.46 12.30 10.25
N VAL A 26 7.57 12.07 11.56
CA VAL A 26 8.14 10.83 12.15
C VAL A 26 7.11 10.16 13.05
N THR A 27 6.84 10.73 14.24
CA THR A 27 5.96 10.11 15.25
C THR A 27 4.56 10.70 15.29
N ASP A 28 4.30 11.75 14.54
CA ASP A 28 3.03 12.50 14.53
C ASP A 28 1.89 11.81 13.76
N LYS A 29 2.20 10.83 12.92
CA LYS A 29 1.19 10.09 12.13
C LYS A 29 0.49 8.97 12.90
N GLY A 30 1.05 8.54 14.04
CA GLY A 30 0.55 7.43 14.84
C GLY A 30 0.92 6.03 14.31
N TYR A 31 1.65 5.95 13.21
CA TYR A 31 2.23 4.71 12.66
C TYR A 31 3.49 5.00 11.85
N TYR A 32 4.35 4.00 11.72
CA TYR A 32 5.49 4.04 10.80
C TYR A 32 5.17 3.37 9.49
N THR A 33 5.69 3.91 8.39
CA THR A 33 5.75 3.20 7.13
C THR A 33 6.61 1.94 7.29
N ASN A 34 6.14 0.86 6.69
CA ASN A 34 6.78 -0.44 6.77
C ASN A 34 8.16 -0.45 6.10
N SER A 35 9.12 -1.14 6.71
CA SER A 35 10.48 -1.37 6.17
C SER A 35 11.19 -0.07 5.75
N PHE A 36 11.84 -0.08 4.60
CA PHE A 36 12.51 1.06 3.97
C PHE A 36 11.63 1.80 2.97
N HIS A 37 10.34 1.49 2.93
CA HIS A 37 9.47 2.06 1.94
C HIS A 37 9.33 3.57 2.11
N LEU A 38 9.26 4.24 0.98
CA LEU A 38 8.90 5.65 0.93
C LEU A 38 7.51 5.84 1.58
N ASP A 39 7.35 6.93 2.31
CA ASP A 39 6.07 7.30 2.92
C ASP A 39 4.94 7.25 1.87
N VAL A 40 3.89 6.52 2.19
CA VAL A 40 2.76 6.24 1.28
C VAL A 40 2.00 7.49 0.83
N GLU A 41 2.14 8.61 1.52
CA GLU A 41 1.53 9.90 1.17
C GLU A 41 2.38 10.72 0.19
N LYS A 42 3.62 10.29 -0.11
CA LYS A 42 4.50 11.00 -1.04
C LYS A 42 4.06 10.79 -2.48
N LYS A 43 3.70 11.88 -3.13
CA LYS A 43 3.38 11.92 -4.56
C LYS A 43 4.66 11.88 -5.38
N VAL A 44 5.07 10.70 -5.79
CA VAL A 44 6.23 10.46 -6.65
C VAL A 44 5.83 9.53 -7.79
N ASN A 45 6.54 9.59 -8.89
CA ASN A 45 6.40 8.61 -9.94
C ASN A 45 7.07 7.27 -9.53
N PRO A 46 6.79 6.16 -10.21
CA PRO A 46 7.32 4.86 -9.82
C PRO A 46 8.85 4.78 -9.92
N TYR A 47 9.47 5.50 -10.83
CA TYR A 47 10.91 5.52 -11.03
C TYR A 47 11.62 6.18 -9.84
N ASP A 48 11.17 7.36 -9.43
CA ASP A 48 11.72 8.07 -8.26
C ASP A 48 11.55 7.25 -6.98
N LYS A 49 10.43 6.52 -6.85
CA LYS A 49 10.21 5.62 -5.72
C LYS A 49 11.19 4.46 -5.71
N ILE A 50 11.42 3.83 -6.87
CA ILE A 50 12.39 2.73 -7.02
C ILE A 50 13.79 3.24 -6.68
N ASP A 51 14.19 4.40 -7.21
CA ASP A 51 15.50 4.99 -6.94
C ASP A 51 15.71 5.35 -5.46
N PHE A 52 14.65 5.80 -4.78
CA PHE A 52 14.70 6.03 -3.33
C PHE A 52 14.91 4.73 -2.55
N GLU A 53 14.24 3.65 -2.93
CA GLU A 53 14.27 2.37 -2.20
C GLU A 53 15.46 1.48 -2.57
N ALA A 54 16.00 1.58 -3.78
CA ALA A 54 17.05 0.72 -4.30
C ALA A 54 18.35 0.64 -3.47
N PRO A 55 18.81 1.69 -2.75
CA PRO A 55 20.01 1.59 -1.91
C PRO A 55 19.86 0.70 -0.67
N TYR A 56 18.64 0.41 -0.22
CA TYR A 56 18.41 -0.28 1.06
C TYR A 56 18.47 -1.82 1.00
N PRO A 57 17.96 -2.50 -0.05
CA PRO A 57 17.98 -3.96 -0.13
C PRO A 57 19.34 -4.61 0.11
N PRO A 58 20.46 -4.06 -0.41
CA PRO A 58 21.79 -4.63 -0.16
C PRO A 58 22.23 -4.58 1.31
N LEU A 59 21.59 -3.72 2.12
CA LEU A 59 21.87 -3.57 3.56
C LEU A 59 20.99 -4.47 4.41
N ALA A 60 19.97 -5.08 3.83
CA ALA A 60 19.01 -5.92 4.55
C ALA A 60 19.52 -7.38 4.61
N ASN A 61 19.51 -7.97 5.80
CA ASN A 61 19.87 -9.38 6.00
C ASN A 61 18.72 -10.35 5.66
N GLY A 62 17.54 -9.84 5.35
CA GLY A 62 16.35 -10.60 5.00
C GLY A 62 15.77 -10.18 3.66
N GLY A 63 14.58 -10.70 3.35
CA GLY A 63 13.88 -10.34 2.14
C GLY A 63 13.42 -8.87 2.13
N PHE A 64 13.41 -8.28 0.94
CA PHE A 64 12.88 -6.95 0.68
C PHE A 64 12.01 -6.99 -0.57
N ILE A 65 10.85 -6.34 -0.52
CA ILE A 65 9.95 -6.21 -1.66
C ILE A 65 9.65 -4.72 -1.84
N CYS A 66 9.98 -4.17 -2.99
CA CYS A 66 9.56 -2.83 -3.37
C CYS A 66 8.15 -2.90 -3.96
N TYR A 67 7.23 -2.06 -3.52
CA TYR A 67 5.85 -2.04 -4.02
C TYR A 67 5.54 -0.76 -4.79
N GLY A 68 4.95 -0.90 -5.98
CA GLY A 68 4.32 0.19 -6.71
C GLY A 68 2.80 0.16 -6.52
N GLU A 69 2.21 1.32 -6.22
CA GLU A 69 0.76 1.49 -6.11
C GLU A 69 0.24 2.08 -7.43
N TYR A 70 -0.64 1.36 -8.13
CA TYR A 70 -1.12 1.74 -9.45
C TYR A 70 -2.65 1.84 -9.47
N PRO A 71 -3.22 2.70 -10.32
CA PRO A 71 -4.63 2.60 -10.68
C PRO A 71 -4.88 1.29 -11.47
N ASN A 72 -6.09 1.06 -11.90
CA ASN A 72 -6.34 -0.04 -12.83
C ASN A 72 -5.62 0.24 -14.16
N VAL A 73 -4.56 -0.52 -14.43
CA VAL A 73 -3.69 -0.36 -15.61
C VAL A 73 -3.96 -1.38 -16.72
N GLN A 74 -5.07 -2.12 -16.66
CA GLN A 74 -5.38 -3.16 -17.67
C GLN A 74 -5.43 -2.64 -19.12
N HIS A 75 -5.68 -1.35 -19.30
CA HIS A 75 -5.70 -0.70 -20.63
C HIS A 75 -4.36 -0.04 -21.01
N ASN A 76 -3.35 -0.10 -20.13
CA ASN A 76 -2.01 0.46 -20.38
C ASN A 76 -0.91 -0.44 -19.79
N LEU A 77 -0.85 -1.67 -20.26
CA LEU A 77 0.15 -2.64 -19.82
C LEU A 77 1.57 -2.21 -20.17
N ARG A 78 1.75 -1.41 -21.22
CA ARG A 78 3.07 -0.90 -21.61
C ARG A 78 3.70 -0.04 -20.54
N ALA A 79 2.92 0.82 -19.88
CA ALA A 79 3.42 1.62 -18.76
C ALA A 79 3.90 0.76 -17.59
N LEU A 80 3.25 -0.39 -17.37
CA LEU A 80 3.65 -1.34 -16.35
C LEU A 80 4.93 -2.10 -16.73
N GLU A 81 5.04 -2.53 -17.99
CA GLU A 81 6.25 -3.17 -18.53
C GLU A 81 7.46 -2.25 -18.39
N ASP A 82 7.34 -0.96 -18.74
CA ASP A 82 8.41 0.02 -18.63
C ASP A 82 8.91 0.18 -17.18
N VAL A 83 8.00 0.11 -16.20
CA VAL A 83 8.38 0.15 -14.78
C VAL A 83 9.05 -1.15 -14.35
N TRP A 84 8.57 -2.30 -14.80
CA TRP A 84 9.21 -3.59 -14.49
C TRP A 84 10.62 -3.67 -15.06
N ASP A 85 10.81 -3.27 -16.32
CA ASP A 85 12.13 -3.20 -16.94
C ASP A 85 13.07 -2.28 -16.15
N TYR A 86 12.56 -1.12 -15.71
CA TYR A 86 13.34 -0.19 -14.89
C TYR A 86 13.72 -0.78 -13.53
N SER A 87 12.83 -1.55 -12.92
CA SER A 87 13.04 -2.14 -11.59
C SER A 87 14.01 -3.32 -11.59
N TYR A 88 14.18 -3.99 -12.73
CA TYR A 88 14.86 -5.29 -12.86
C TYR A 88 16.30 -5.28 -12.31
N ASP A 89 17.08 -4.25 -12.62
CA ASP A 89 18.48 -4.13 -12.18
C ASP A 89 18.64 -3.36 -10.85
N ARG A 90 17.56 -2.87 -10.25
CA ARG A 90 17.60 -1.94 -9.13
C ARG A 90 17.12 -2.52 -7.81
N VAL A 91 16.11 -3.37 -7.86
CA VAL A 91 15.53 -3.98 -6.67
C VAL A 91 15.38 -5.49 -6.84
N PRO A 92 15.61 -6.29 -5.78
CA PRO A 92 15.62 -7.75 -5.88
C PRO A 92 14.24 -8.34 -6.11
N TYR A 93 13.19 -7.63 -5.71
CA TYR A 93 11.80 -8.05 -5.90
C TYR A 93 10.89 -6.84 -5.98
N TYR A 94 10.09 -6.77 -7.05
CA TYR A 94 9.13 -5.70 -7.28
C TYR A 94 7.71 -6.25 -7.28
N GLY A 95 6.84 -5.66 -6.46
CA GLY A 95 5.43 -6.01 -6.37
C GLY A 95 4.54 -4.91 -6.95
N THR A 96 3.60 -5.30 -7.81
CA THR A 96 2.60 -4.40 -8.38
C THR A 96 1.30 -4.50 -7.60
N ASN A 97 0.90 -3.40 -6.96
CA ASN A 97 -0.41 -3.28 -6.33
C ASN A 97 -1.37 -2.52 -7.26
N THR A 98 -2.34 -3.24 -7.80
CA THR A 98 -3.42 -2.66 -8.60
C THR A 98 -4.76 -3.16 -8.07
N PRO A 99 -5.79 -2.29 -7.99
CA PRO A 99 -7.09 -2.71 -7.48
C PRO A 99 -7.79 -3.66 -8.47
N ILE A 100 -8.30 -4.75 -7.94
CA ILE A 100 -9.07 -5.77 -8.67
C ILE A 100 -10.31 -6.19 -7.85
N ASP A 101 -10.89 -5.24 -7.12
CA ASP A 101 -12.08 -5.54 -6.30
C ASP A 101 -13.29 -5.80 -7.17
N GLU A 102 -14.18 -6.66 -6.71
CA GLU A 102 -15.38 -7.08 -7.43
C GLU A 102 -16.60 -7.01 -6.54
N CYS A 103 -17.69 -6.47 -7.08
CA CYS A 103 -19.00 -6.49 -6.45
C CYS A 103 -19.91 -7.51 -7.14
N TYR A 104 -20.31 -8.54 -6.43
CA TYR A 104 -21.18 -9.60 -6.99
C TYR A 104 -22.63 -9.15 -7.20
N ASP A 105 -23.06 -8.03 -6.59
CA ASP A 105 -24.42 -7.52 -6.78
C ASP A 105 -24.59 -6.66 -8.02
N CYS A 106 -23.61 -5.83 -8.37
CA CYS A 106 -23.72 -4.93 -9.53
C CYS A 106 -22.72 -5.20 -10.65
N GLY A 107 -21.82 -6.17 -10.47
CA GLY A 107 -20.78 -6.53 -11.45
C GLY A 107 -19.66 -5.51 -11.58
N PHE A 108 -19.55 -4.53 -10.67
CA PHE A 108 -18.44 -3.58 -10.69
C PHE A 108 -17.11 -4.31 -10.47
N ASN A 109 -16.12 -3.99 -11.29
CA ASN A 109 -14.74 -4.45 -11.14
C ASN A 109 -13.80 -3.23 -11.16
N GLY A 110 -12.98 -3.08 -10.13
CA GLY A 110 -12.09 -1.92 -10.01
C GLY A 110 -11.69 -1.66 -8.57
N GLU A 111 -11.48 -0.40 -8.19
CA GLU A 111 -11.08 -0.01 -6.86
C GLU A 111 -12.28 0.35 -5.97
N PHE A 112 -12.40 -0.30 -4.82
CA PHE A 112 -13.39 0.05 -3.82
C PHE A 112 -12.91 1.21 -2.96
N THR A 113 -13.86 2.05 -2.53
CA THR A 113 -13.59 3.15 -1.62
C THR A 113 -13.50 2.64 -0.18
N CYS A 114 -12.43 2.99 0.53
CA CYS A 114 -12.31 2.71 1.96
C CYS A 114 -13.11 3.75 2.76
N THR A 115 -14.13 3.29 3.49
CA THR A 115 -15.02 4.13 4.31
C THR A 115 -14.99 3.69 5.77
N SER A 116 -15.68 4.41 6.65
CA SER A 116 -15.87 3.98 8.05
C SER A 116 -16.62 2.65 8.21
N ARG A 117 -17.31 2.20 7.16
CA ARG A 117 -18.03 0.91 7.11
C ARG A 117 -17.18 -0.21 6.47
N GLY A 118 -15.92 0.05 6.15
CA GLY A 118 -15.05 -0.84 5.41
C GLY A 118 -14.96 -0.49 3.92
N PHE A 119 -14.56 -1.46 3.11
CA PHE A 119 -14.46 -1.29 1.66
C PHE A 119 -15.85 -1.31 1.02
N THR A 120 -16.17 -0.26 0.31
CA THR A 120 -17.52 -0.01 -0.24
C THR A 120 -17.45 0.10 -1.76
N CYS A 121 -18.31 -0.62 -2.46
CA CYS A 121 -18.44 -0.53 -3.91
C CYS A 121 -18.82 0.91 -4.32
N PRO A 122 -18.07 1.58 -5.19
CA PRO A 122 -18.37 2.96 -5.58
C PRO A 122 -19.62 3.06 -6.47
N GLN A 123 -20.05 1.98 -7.10
CA GLN A 123 -21.20 1.96 -8.00
C GLN A 123 -22.53 1.78 -7.26
N CYS A 124 -22.62 0.84 -6.32
CA CYS A 124 -23.90 0.52 -5.65
C CYS A 124 -23.89 0.71 -4.14
N GLY A 125 -22.74 1.05 -3.54
CA GLY A 125 -22.61 1.24 -2.10
C GLY A 125 -22.56 -0.06 -1.28
N ASN A 126 -22.53 -1.22 -1.93
CA ASN A 126 -22.44 -2.50 -1.24
C ASN A 126 -21.09 -2.62 -0.49
N HIS A 127 -21.15 -3.12 0.73
CA HIS A 127 -19.99 -3.34 1.62
C HIS A 127 -20.13 -4.65 2.41
N ASP A 128 -21.06 -5.53 2.01
CA ASP A 128 -21.22 -6.84 2.62
C ASP A 128 -20.07 -7.76 2.21
N PRO A 129 -19.22 -8.25 3.16
CA PRO A 129 -18.08 -9.11 2.85
C PRO A 129 -18.46 -10.42 2.12
N ALA A 130 -19.71 -10.88 2.26
CA ALA A 130 -20.20 -12.05 1.56
C ALA A 130 -20.56 -11.78 0.08
N ARG A 131 -20.69 -10.51 -0.29
CA ARG A 131 -21.16 -10.05 -1.60
C ARG A 131 -20.12 -9.23 -2.36
N VAL A 132 -18.93 -9.06 -1.79
CA VAL A 132 -17.80 -8.35 -2.41
C VAL A 132 -16.52 -9.16 -2.29
N SER A 133 -15.63 -9.01 -3.27
CA SER A 133 -14.27 -9.52 -3.20
C SER A 133 -13.30 -8.34 -3.15
N VAL A 134 -12.62 -8.18 -2.02
CA VAL A 134 -11.63 -7.12 -1.83
C VAL A 134 -10.30 -7.73 -1.42
N THR A 135 -9.25 -7.41 -2.14
CA THR A 135 -7.91 -7.88 -1.83
C THR A 135 -6.96 -6.71 -1.69
N ARG A 136 -6.24 -6.65 -0.58
CA ARG A 136 -5.24 -5.61 -0.31
C ARG A 136 -3.95 -6.24 0.18
N ARG A 137 -2.85 -5.61 -0.19
CA ARG A 137 -1.55 -5.91 0.38
C ARG A 137 -1.21 -4.86 1.43
N VAL A 138 -0.88 -5.31 2.62
CA VAL A 138 -0.40 -4.48 3.71
C VAL A 138 0.77 -5.18 4.39
N CYS A 139 1.90 -4.53 4.47
CA CYS A 139 3.15 -5.16 4.91
C CYS A 139 3.50 -6.37 4.02
N GLY A 140 3.72 -7.54 4.59
CA GLY A 140 3.93 -8.78 3.85
C GLY A 140 2.64 -9.57 3.56
N TYR A 141 1.48 -9.05 3.92
CA TYR A 141 0.20 -9.75 3.79
C TYR A 141 -0.57 -9.31 2.54
N LEU A 142 -1.08 -10.30 1.83
CA LEU A 142 -2.04 -10.13 0.75
C LEU A 142 -3.30 -10.90 1.11
N GLY A 143 -4.45 -10.23 1.15
CA GLY A 143 -5.70 -10.87 1.47
C GLY A 143 -6.85 -9.91 1.66
N SER A 144 -8.00 -10.47 2.04
CA SER A 144 -9.19 -9.67 2.36
C SER A 144 -9.01 -8.97 3.71
N PRO A 145 -9.19 -7.63 3.77
CA PRO A 145 -9.17 -6.89 5.02
C PRO A 145 -10.27 -7.32 6.00
N ASP A 146 -11.39 -7.84 5.49
CA ASP A 146 -12.53 -8.28 6.30
C ASP A 146 -12.23 -9.63 6.97
N ALA A 147 -11.49 -10.51 6.29
CA ALA A 147 -11.06 -11.79 6.86
C ALA A 147 -9.91 -11.63 7.88
N ARG A 148 -9.10 -10.58 7.71
CA ARG A 148 -8.00 -10.23 8.60
C ARG A 148 -7.99 -8.72 8.85
N PRO A 149 -8.73 -8.23 9.85
CA PRO A 149 -8.85 -6.81 10.12
C PRO A 149 -7.48 -6.16 10.34
N PHE A 150 -7.27 -5.03 9.68
CA PHE A 150 -6.08 -4.20 9.88
C PHE A 150 -6.20 -3.42 11.19
N ASN A 151 -5.07 -3.19 11.86
CA ASN A 151 -5.04 -2.24 12.97
C ASN A 151 -5.27 -0.80 12.46
N ALA A 152 -5.51 0.13 13.40
CA ALA A 152 -5.83 1.52 13.06
C ALA A 152 -4.74 2.20 12.20
N GLY A 153 -3.47 1.93 12.47
CA GLY A 153 -2.34 2.47 11.70
C GLY A 153 -2.35 2.00 10.26
N LYS A 154 -2.64 0.71 10.02
CA LYS A 154 -2.70 0.16 8.65
C LYS A 154 -3.96 0.54 7.89
N GLN A 155 -5.06 0.74 8.58
CA GLN A 155 -6.25 1.34 7.97
C GLN A 155 -5.95 2.76 7.47
N GLN A 156 -5.28 3.59 8.27
CA GLN A 156 -4.85 4.92 7.87
C GLN A 156 -3.87 4.89 6.70
N GLU A 157 -2.88 3.98 6.72
CA GLU A 157 -1.93 3.81 5.62
C GLU A 157 -2.65 3.50 4.30
N VAL A 158 -3.58 2.55 4.30
CA VAL A 158 -4.36 2.20 3.09
C VAL A 158 -5.19 3.38 2.59
N GLN A 159 -5.83 4.13 3.49
CA GLN A 159 -6.64 5.30 3.13
C GLN A 159 -5.82 6.44 2.53
N ARG A 160 -4.56 6.60 2.97
CA ARG A 160 -3.69 7.72 2.59
C ARG A 160 -2.75 7.39 1.44
N ARG A 161 -2.73 6.16 0.95
CA ARG A 161 -1.87 5.74 -0.15
C ARG A 161 -2.15 6.56 -1.41
N VAL A 162 -1.08 7.03 -2.02
CA VAL A 162 -1.14 7.69 -3.33
C VAL A 162 -0.74 6.70 -4.43
N LYS A 163 -1.30 6.90 -5.61
CA LYS A 163 -0.91 6.14 -6.80
C LYS A 163 0.34 6.75 -7.42
N HIS A 164 1.20 5.91 -7.98
CA HIS A 164 2.47 6.32 -8.57
C HIS A 164 2.38 6.57 -10.09
N LEU A 165 1.28 6.14 -10.72
CA LEU A 165 0.91 6.55 -12.09
C LEU A 165 -0.40 7.32 -12.02
N ALA A 166 -0.55 8.28 -12.96
CA ALA A 166 -1.83 8.94 -13.14
C ALA A 166 -2.87 7.94 -13.64
N GLU A 167 -4.13 8.11 -13.24
CA GLU A 167 -5.24 7.42 -13.88
C GLU A 167 -5.27 7.88 -15.35
N GLY A 168 -5.35 6.94 -16.28
CA GLY A 168 -5.53 7.26 -17.70
C GLY A 168 -6.86 7.98 -17.93
N PRO A 169 -6.96 8.75 -19.01
CA PRO A 169 -8.21 9.43 -19.38
C PRO A 169 -9.36 8.46 -19.61
#